data_cdc1a855b0763c4f176576414c24c974
#
_entry.id   cdc1a855b0763c4f176576414c24c974
#
_cell.length_a   1.000
_cell.length_b   1.000
_cell.length_c   1.000
_cell.angle_alpha   90.00
_cell.angle_beta   90.00
_cell.angle_gamma   90.00
#
_symmetry.space_group_name_H-M   'P 1'
#
loop_
_entity.id
_entity.type
_entity.pdbx_description
1 polymer ?
#
loop_
_entity_poly.entity_id
_entity_poly.type
_entity_poly.pdbx_seq_one_letter_code
_entity_poly.pdbx_strand_id
1 'polypeptide(L)'
;MFKRRMNLRLFDTDANVIDRSGAESLIPTQEANEIIQGTITQSAVLSRGRKLANMTSRQYKMPVLDMLPIAYFVNGDTGQKKTTKQAWDKKFIIAEEIAVIVPIPEAVLDDAEYDIWAEVKPRVTEAFGKVIDGAILFDVDKPSTWRDGVVTTATKAQSVVTLGASDNLYDKIMAEEGVIAKVEDSGYFVNGHMADISMRAKLRGLKDADGNPIFKSDMQGATSYSLDGSPMNFPNNGAFDKSKALMISGDFSQLVYSIRQDITFKLFTEGVVQNTDGTIAYNLMQNDMVALRAVMRLGWEIPNPINALKTDKTKRCPFSILKVGE
;
A
#
# COMPACT_ATOMS: atom_id res chain seq x y z
N MET A 1 -60.62 -9.17 72.48
CA MET A 1 -59.24 -9.13 71.99
C MET A 1 -59.22 -9.55 70.50
N PHE A 2 -59.49 -8.66 69.59
CA PHE A 2 -59.56 -8.95 68.13
C PHE A 2 -58.22 -8.86 67.54
N LYS A 3 -57.63 -9.99 67.12
CA LYS A 3 -56.40 -9.99 66.25
C LYS A 3 -56.83 -9.71 64.85
N ARG A 4 -56.55 -8.46 64.37
CA ARG A 4 -56.62 -8.11 62.97
C ARG A 4 -55.47 -8.83 62.21
N ARG A 5 -55.85 -9.86 61.44
CA ARG A 5 -54.92 -10.46 60.49
C ARG A 5 -54.66 -9.42 59.37
N MET A 6 -53.46 -8.95 59.31
CA MET A 6 -52.99 -8.12 58.24
C MET A 6 -52.84 -8.94 56.93
N ASN A 7 -53.59 -8.57 55.92
CA ASN A 7 -53.68 -9.31 54.66
C ASN A 7 -52.36 -8.99 53.84
N LEU A 8 -51.47 -9.93 53.88
CA LEU A 8 -50.14 -9.84 53.20
C LEU A 8 -50.25 -10.04 51.66
N ARG A 9 -51.44 -10.00 51.08
CA ARG A 9 -51.65 -10.13 49.62
C ARG A 9 -51.68 -8.84 48.86
N LEU A 10 -51.28 -7.72 49.48
CA LEU A 10 -51.20 -6.40 48.81
C LEU A 10 -49.83 -6.12 48.18
N PHE A 11 -48.93 -7.07 48.14
CA PHE A 11 -47.65 -7.03 47.48
C PHE A 11 -47.54 -8.14 46.44
N ASP A 12 -48.59 -8.34 45.71
CA ASP A 12 -48.57 -9.15 44.50
C ASP A 12 -48.20 -8.24 43.35
N THR A 13 -46.95 -8.30 43.12
CA THR A 13 -46.32 -7.56 42.54
C THR A 13 -45.34 -7.61 41.37
N ASP A 14 -45.51 -8.35 40.35
CA ASP A 14 -44.68 -8.28 39.15
C ASP A 14 -45.15 -7.26 38.11
N ALA A 15 -46.33 -6.64 38.34
CA ALA A 15 -46.92 -5.68 37.37
C ALA A 15 -46.50 -4.21 37.57
N ASN A 16 -45.82 -3.88 38.68
CA ASN A 16 -45.44 -2.50 39.02
C ASN A 16 -43.94 -2.25 39.21
N VAL A 17 -43.13 -3.20 38.80
CA VAL A 17 -41.68 -2.98 38.75
C VAL A 17 -41.37 -2.35 37.39
N ILE A 18 -40.85 -1.13 37.38
CA ILE A 18 -40.27 -0.52 36.20
C ILE A 18 -38.97 -1.30 35.91
N ASP A 19 -39.08 -2.24 34.97
CA ASP A 19 -37.92 -2.99 34.52
C ASP A 19 -37.03 -2.15 33.60
N ARG A 20 -35.88 -2.67 33.22
CA ARG A 20 -34.90 -1.99 32.40
C ARG A 20 -35.47 -1.66 31.02
N SER A 21 -36.41 -2.44 30.48
CA SER A 21 -37.03 -2.19 29.18
C SER A 21 -38.05 -1.05 29.24
N GLY A 22 -38.77 -0.90 30.37
CA GLY A 22 -39.71 0.22 30.60
C GLY A 22 -39.02 1.54 30.94
N ALA A 23 -37.75 1.52 31.38
CA ALA A 23 -36.98 2.67 31.76
C ALA A 23 -35.86 3.03 30.74
N GLU A 24 -35.83 2.39 29.58
CA GLU A 24 -34.76 2.51 28.61
C GLU A 24 -34.51 3.95 28.16
N SER A 25 -35.58 4.75 28.04
CA SER A 25 -35.48 6.18 27.69
C SER A 25 -34.96 7.09 28.84
N LEU A 26 -34.96 6.56 30.09
CA LEU A 26 -34.52 7.31 31.28
C LEU A 26 -33.15 6.89 31.77
N ILE A 27 -32.61 5.78 31.22
CA ILE A 27 -31.25 5.34 31.53
C ILE A 27 -30.29 6.05 30.56
N PRO A 28 -29.45 6.95 31.02
CA PRO A 28 -28.46 7.58 30.13
C PRO A 28 -27.53 6.50 29.61
N THR A 29 -27.54 6.31 28.29
CA THR A 29 -26.50 5.53 27.60
C THR A 29 -25.21 6.30 27.71
N GLN A 30 -24.23 5.75 28.37
CA GLN A 30 -22.89 6.31 28.40
C GLN A 30 -22.25 6.03 27.04
N GLU A 31 -22.20 7.02 26.19
CA GLU A 31 -21.48 6.95 24.93
C GLU A 31 -19.97 7.09 25.21
N ALA A 32 -19.18 6.31 24.50
CA ALA A 32 -17.73 6.45 24.58
C ALA A 32 -17.33 7.77 23.93
N ASN A 33 -16.67 8.65 24.66
CA ASN A 33 -16.16 9.92 24.14
C ASN A 33 -14.95 9.73 23.19
N GLU A 34 -14.63 8.50 22.83
CA GLU A 34 -13.51 8.15 21.97
C GLU A 34 -13.98 7.26 20.82
N ILE A 35 -13.71 7.67 19.60
CA ILE A 35 -13.99 6.89 18.40
C ILE A 35 -12.92 5.81 18.28
N ILE A 36 -13.31 4.54 18.37
CA ILE A 36 -12.40 3.41 18.18
C ILE A 36 -12.03 3.33 16.70
N GLN A 37 -10.81 3.75 16.39
CA GLN A 37 -10.27 3.71 15.03
C GLN A 37 -9.44 2.45 14.81
N GLY A 38 -9.50 1.89 13.60
CA GLY A 38 -8.51 0.91 13.15
C GLY A 38 -7.13 1.56 12.95
N THR A 39 -6.10 0.74 12.87
CA THR A 39 -4.74 1.22 12.60
C THR A 39 -4.67 1.96 11.28
N ILE A 40 -4.20 3.20 11.30
CA ILE A 40 -3.97 4.00 10.09
C ILE A 40 -2.72 3.49 9.40
N THR A 41 -2.86 3.02 8.17
CA THR A 41 -1.75 2.53 7.34
C THR A 41 -1.44 3.53 6.23
N GLN A 42 -0.19 3.99 6.20
CA GLN A 42 0.33 4.79 5.09
C GLN A 42 0.67 3.89 3.90
N SER A 43 1.05 4.49 2.76
CA SER A 43 1.52 3.74 1.60
C SER A 43 2.74 2.86 1.94
N ALA A 44 2.60 1.56 1.73
CA ALA A 44 3.68 0.59 1.94
C ALA A 44 4.77 0.74 0.87
N VAL A 45 4.39 1.11 -0.35
CA VAL A 45 5.32 1.30 -1.47
C VAL A 45 6.19 2.53 -1.25
N LEU A 46 5.61 3.66 -0.84
CA LEU A 46 6.37 4.88 -0.59
C LEU A 46 7.32 4.74 0.60
N SER A 47 6.98 3.90 1.58
CA SER A 47 7.85 3.65 2.74
C SER A 47 9.14 2.90 2.38
N ARG A 48 9.13 2.13 1.27
CA ARG A 48 10.27 1.34 0.78
C ARG A 48 10.96 1.97 -0.41
N GLY A 49 10.23 2.71 -1.23
CA GLY A 49 10.75 3.39 -2.40
C GLY A 49 11.73 4.51 -2.05
N ARG A 50 12.62 4.82 -2.96
CA ARG A 50 13.59 5.91 -2.81
C ARG A 50 12.96 7.25 -3.18
N LYS A 51 12.83 8.13 -2.20
CA LYS A 51 12.37 9.50 -2.43
C LYS A 51 13.48 10.33 -3.08
N LEU A 52 13.16 10.98 -4.20
CA LEU A 52 14.00 12.00 -4.82
C LEU A 52 13.66 13.40 -4.28
N ALA A 53 14.43 14.41 -4.70
CA ALA A 53 14.11 15.80 -4.39
C ALA A 53 12.70 16.16 -4.89
N ASN A 54 12.03 17.05 -4.19
CA ASN A 54 10.67 17.47 -4.55
C ASN A 54 10.68 18.16 -5.91
N MET A 55 9.63 17.91 -6.70
CA MET A 55 9.49 18.47 -8.04
C MET A 55 9.03 19.93 -7.99
N THR A 56 9.66 20.77 -8.78
CA THR A 56 9.23 22.15 -9.01
C THR A 56 8.35 22.30 -10.26
N SER A 57 8.41 21.33 -11.18
CA SER A 57 7.63 21.27 -12.41
C SER A 57 6.83 19.96 -12.51
N ARG A 58 5.90 19.85 -13.47
CA ARG A 58 5.12 18.62 -13.71
C ARG A 58 5.99 17.42 -14.11
N GLN A 59 7.14 17.67 -14.76
CA GLN A 59 8.03 16.63 -15.23
C GLN A 59 9.41 16.79 -14.59
N TYR A 60 9.96 15.68 -14.11
CA TYR A 60 11.32 15.58 -13.61
C TYR A 60 12.12 14.64 -14.53
N LYS A 61 13.10 15.18 -15.22
CA LYS A 61 13.96 14.43 -16.14
C LYS A 61 15.08 13.77 -15.37
N MET A 62 15.23 12.47 -15.55
CA MET A 62 16.26 11.66 -14.93
C MET A 62 17.13 11.01 -16.02
N PRO A 63 18.43 11.31 -16.10
CA PRO A 63 19.34 10.59 -16.98
C PRO A 63 19.58 9.19 -16.40
N VAL A 64 19.48 8.17 -17.25
CA VAL A 64 19.71 6.76 -16.89
C VAL A 64 20.75 6.19 -17.86
N LEU A 65 21.70 5.44 -17.32
CA LEU A 65 22.73 4.80 -18.13
C LEU A 65 22.12 3.72 -19.02
N ASP A 66 22.36 3.80 -20.33
CA ASP A 66 21.79 2.88 -21.33
C ASP A 66 22.85 2.04 -22.05
N MET A 67 24.11 2.47 -22.08
CA MET A 67 25.21 1.73 -22.68
C MET A 67 26.45 1.82 -21.81
N LEU A 68 27.07 0.68 -21.55
CA LEU A 68 28.32 0.58 -20.81
C LEU A 68 29.52 0.66 -21.76
N PRO A 69 30.62 1.30 -21.33
CA PRO A 69 31.89 1.25 -22.06
C PRO A 69 32.46 -0.16 -22.02
N ILE A 70 33.11 -0.58 -23.11
CA ILE A 70 33.75 -1.89 -23.21
C ILE A 70 35.25 -1.68 -23.12
N ALA A 71 35.90 -2.33 -22.14
CA ALA A 71 37.34 -2.38 -22.03
C ALA A 71 37.86 -3.68 -22.66
N TYR A 72 39.10 -3.60 -23.19
CA TYR A 72 39.75 -4.74 -23.82
C TYR A 72 41.25 -4.71 -23.52
N PHE A 73 41.91 -5.86 -23.58
CA PHE A 73 43.35 -5.97 -23.47
C PHE A 73 43.99 -5.61 -24.79
N VAL A 74 45.08 -4.89 -24.74
CA VAL A 74 45.93 -4.52 -25.92
C VAL A 74 47.13 -5.45 -25.94
N ASN A 75 47.34 -6.11 -27.09
CA ASN A 75 48.52 -6.98 -27.27
C ASN A 75 49.74 -6.19 -27.72
N GLY A 76 50.78 -6.25 -26.91
CA GLY A 76 52.09 -5.61 -27.18
C GLY A 76 52.10 -4.08 -27.01
N ASP A 77 53.26 -3.49 -27.06
CA ASP A 77 53.50 -2.07 -26.77
C ASP A 77 52.93 -1.14 -27.83
N THR A 78 52.73 -1.64 -29.05
CA THR A 78 52.24 -0.86 -30.23
C THR A 78 50.79 -1.20 -30.59
N GLY A 79 50.09 -2.00 -29.77
CA GLY A 79 48.71 -2.42 -30.03
C GLY A 79 47.73 -1.25 -30.16
N GLN A 80 46.85 -1.29 -31.15
CA GLN A 80 45.86 -0.26 -31.40
C GLN A 80 44.79 -0.22 -30.30
N LYS A 81 44.57 0.93 -29.67
CA LYS A 81 43.49 1.17 -28.69
C LYS A 81 42.21 1.50 -29.44
N LYS A 82 41.16 0.69 -29.17
CA LYS A 82 39.83 0.87 -29.79
C LYS A 82 39.01 1.87 -28.97
N THR A 83 38.16 2.62 -29.64
CA THR A 83 37.23 3.54 -29.02
C THR A 83 35.97 2.78 -28.55
N THR A 84 35.39 3.21 -27.45
CA THR A 84 34.10 2.74 -26.95
C THR A 84 33.16 3.92 -26.71
N LYS A 85 31.87 3.66 -26.70
CA LYS A 85 30.84 4.68 -26.46
C LYS A 85 30.13 4.37 -25.14
N GLN A 86 29.71 5.43 -24.47
CA GLN A 86 28.77 5.39 -23.35
C GLN A 86 27.55 6.25 -23.71
N ALA A 87 26.37 5.77 -23.44
CA ALA A 87 25.14 6.48 -23.75
C ALA A 87 24.21 6.54 -22.54
N TRP A 88 23.41 7.59 -22.50
CA TRP A 88 22.39 7.82 -21.48
C TRP A 88 21.01 7.95 -22.14
N ASP A 89 20.04 7.25 -21.58
CA ASP A 89 18.63 7.43 -21.89
C ASP A 89 18.00 8.46 -20.95
N LYS A 90 16.85 8.98 -21.34
CA LYS A 90 16.11 9.98 -20.58
C LYS A 90 14.84 9.33 -20.05
N LYS A 91 14.74 9.19 -18.73
CA LYS A 91 13.50 8.82 -18.05
C LYS A 91 12.83 10.06 -17.46
N PHE A 92 11.50 10.04 -17.45
CA PHE A 92 10.72 11.15 -16.94
C PHE A 92 9.81 10.65 -15.82
N ILE A 93 9.85 11.32 -14.68
CA ILE A 93 8.84 11.18 -13.63
C ILE A 93 7.79 12.26 -13.92
N ILE A 94 6.55 11.85 -14.07
CA ILE A 94 5.42 12.74 -14.36
C ILE A 94 4.56 12.80 -13.10
N ALA A 95 4.41 14.03 -12.56
CA ALA A 95 3.54 14.24 -11.41
C ALA A 95 2.08 14.29 -11.83
N GLU A 96 1.27 13.41 -11.26
CA GLU A 96 -0.17 13.39 -11.42
C GLU A 96 -0.87 13.71 -10.10
N GLU A 97 -2.11 14.14 -10.19
CA GLU A 97 -2.89 14.61 -9.06
C GLU A 97 -3.81 13.51 -8.54
N ILE A 98 -3.80 13.33 -7.23
CA ILE A 98 -4.77 12.52 -6.48
C ILE A 98 -5.58 13.49 -5.65
N ALA A 99 -6.90 13.41 -5.73
CA ALA A 99 -7.80 14.30 -5.01
C ALA A 99 -9.00 13.54 -4.46
N VAL A 100 -9.53 14.06 -3.36
CA VAL A 100 -10.80 13.61 -2.78
C VAL A 100 -11.56 14.82 -2.23
N ILE A 101 -12.88 14.76 -2.32
CA ILE A 101 -13.78 15.74 -1.72
C ILE A 101 -14.72 15.00 -0.79
N VAL A 102 -14.79 15.44 0.46
CA VAL A 102 -15.68 14.90 1.49
C VAL A 102 -16.65 16.00 1.91
N PRO A 103 -17.90 15.99 1.43
CA PRO A 103 -18.93 16.92 1.86
C PRO A 103 -19.57 16.46 3.18
N ILE A 104 -19.78 17.38 4.13
CA ILE A 104 -20.41 17.13 5.42
C ILE A 104 -21.43 18.23 5.68
N PRO A 105 -22.67 17.92 6.12
CA PRO A 105 -23.65 18.93 6.52
C PRO A 105 -23.13 19.76 7.70
N GLU A 106 -23.38 21.07 7.69
CA GLU A 106 -22.94 21.98 8.73
C GLU A 106 -23.59 21.66 10.08
N ALA A 107 -24.87 21.28 10.08
CA ALA A 107 -25.58 20.82 11.26
C ALA A 107 -24.89 19.62 11.96
N VAL A 108 -24.29 18.69 11.20
CA VAL A 108 -23.56 17.56 11.76
C VAL A 108 -22.27 18.01 12.43
N LEU A 109 -21.63 19.06 11.88
CA LEU A 109 -20.40 19.61 12.49
C LEU A 109 -20.70 20.37 13.77
N ASP A 110 -21.85 21.06 13.83
CA ASP A 110 -22.26 21.84 15.01
C ASP A 110 -22.78 20.96 16.14
N ASP A 111 -23.46 19.85 15.80
CA ASP A 111 -24.04 18.93 16.78
C ASP A 111 -23.04 17.86 17.26
N ALA A 112 -21.88 17.74 16.61
CA ALA A 112 -20.89 16.73 16.96
C ALA A 112 -20.11 17.08 18.24
N GLU A 113 -20.02 16.11 19.16
CA GLU A 113 -19.21 16.23 20.38
C GLU A 113 -17.70 16.15 20.12
N TYR A 114 -17.28 15.70 18.91
CA TYR A 114 -15.88 15.54 18.54
C TYR A 114 -15.52 16.36 17.30
N ASP A 115 -14.23 16.64 17.13
CA ASP A 115 -13.71 17.24 15.91
C ASP A 115 -13.74 16.23 14.74
N ILE A 116 -14.81 16.29 13.94
CA ILE A 116 -14.99 15.42 12.76
C ILE A 116 -13.83 15.56 11.77
N TRP A 117 -13.25 16.76 11.64
CA TRP A 117 -12.13 16.97 10.73
C TRP A 117 -10.84 16.28 11.19
N ALA A 118 -10.61 16.21 12.50
CA ALA A 118 -9.50 15.45 13.07
C ALA A 118 -9.65 13.94 12.79
N GLU A 119 -10.88 13.44 12.68
CA GLU A 119 -11.17 12.05 12.34
C GLU A 119 -11.05 11.78 10.83
N VAL A 120 -11.54 12.69 10.00
CA VAL A 120 -11.59 12.50 8.53
C VAL A 120 -10.21 12.61 7.89
N LYS A 121 -9.37 13.56 8.31
CA LYS A 121 -8.05 13.79 7.70
C LYS A 121 -7.15 12.54 7.67
N PRO A 122 -6.99 11.77 8.76
CA PRO A 122 -6.21 10.53 8.75
C PRO A 122 -6.77 9.49 7.77
N ARG A 123 -8.10 9.36 7.69
CA ARG A 123 -8.76 8.42 6.77
C ARG A 123 -8.56 8.78 5.31
N VAL A 124 -8.56 10.06 5.01
CA VAL A 124 -8.22 10.56 3.67
C VAL A 124 -6.76 10.22 3.32
N THR A 125 -5.84 10.37 4.26
CA THR A 125 -4.43 10.01 4.06
C THR A 125 -4.26 8.51 3.81
N GLU A 126 -4.98 7.66 4.54
CA GLU A 126 -5.02 6.22 4.32
C GLU A 126 -5.57 5.87 2.93
N ALA A 127 -6.66 6.52 2.51
CA ALA A 127 -7.22 6.33 1.18
C ALA A 127 -6.24 6.70 0.06
N PHE A 128 -5.48 7.78 0.22
CA PHE A 128 -4.41 8.14 -0.72
C PHE A 128 -3.32 7.08 -0.77
N GLY A 129 -2.88 6.56 0.38
CA GLY A 129 -1.92 5.47 0.46
C GLY A 129 -2.40 4.23 -0.31
N LYS A 130 -3.67 3.86 -0.16
CA LYS A 130 -4.29 2.74 -0.89
C LYS A 130 -4.28 2.95 -2.40
N VAL A 131 -4.70 4.12 -2.88
CA VAL A 131 -4.74 4.43 -4.32
C VAL A 131 -3.33 4.43 -4.92
N ILE A 132 -2.35 5.00 -4.23
CA ILE A 132 -0.95 5.03 -4.66
C ILE A 132 -0.39 3.60 -4.77
N ASP A 133 -0.56 2.79 -3.73
CA ASP A 133 -0.06 1.41 -3.73
C ASP A 133 -0.73 0.56 -4.81
N GLY A 134 -2.05 0.70 -4.99
CA GLY A 134 -2.79 0.00 -6.05
C GLY A 134 -2.32 0.37 -7.46
N ALA A 135 -2.08 1.66 -7.71
CA ALA A 135 -1.60 2.14 -9.00
C ALA A 135 -0.16 1.73 -9.30
N ILE A 136 0.74 1.82 -8.31
CA ILE A 136 2.16 1.48 -8.49
C ILE A 136 2.37 -0.03 -8.60
N LEU A 137 1.72 -0.83 -7.78
CA LEU A 137 1.92 -2.28 -7.77
C LEU A 137 1.12 -2.98 -8.87
N PHE A 138 -0.16 -2.65 -9.02
CA PHE A 138 -1.13 -3.47 -9.76
C PHE A 138 -1.82 -2.77 -10.93
N ASP A 139 -1.42 -1.55 -11.28
CA ASP A 139 -2.03 -0.73 -12.34
C ASP A 139 -3.52 -0.40 -12.09
N VAL A 140 -3.98 -0.42 -10.84
CA VAL A 140 -5.36 -0.09 -10.50
C VAL A 140 -5.56 1.42 -10.64
N ASP A 141 -6.49 1.83 -11.50
CA ASP A 141 -6.87 3.24 -11.75
C ASP A 141 -5.67 4.17 -12.01
N LYS A 142 -4.58 3.63 -12.56
CA LYS A 142 -3.39 4.43 -12.83
C LYS A 142 -3.61 5.47 -13.92
N PRO A 143 -3.04 6.66 -13.81
CA PRO A 143 -3.03 7.64 -14.89
C PRO A 143 -2.33 7.09 -16.15
N SER A 144 -2.83 7.43 -17.32
CA SER A 144 -2.27 6.98 -18.61
C SER A 144 -0.83 7.45 -18.84
N THR A 145 -0.42 8.51 -18.19
CA THR A 145 0.92 9.09 -18.25
C THR A 145 1.96 8.34 -17.42
N TRP A 146 1.50 7.51 -16.47
CA TRP A 146 2.39 6.68 -15.67
C TRP A 146 2.76 5.40 -16.43
N ARG A 147 3.95 4.91 -16.14
CA ARG A 147 4.41 3.61 -16.64
C ARG A 147 3.56 2.47 -16.09
N ASP A 148 3.78 1.27 -16.64
CA ASP A 148 3.20 0.05 -16.09
C ASP A 148 3.69 -0.22 -14.67
N GLY A 149 2.79 -0.73 -13.83
CA GLY A 149 3.05 -1.08 -12.45
C GLY A 149 4.11 -2.18 -12.31
N VAL A 150 4.52 -2.40 -11.07
CA VAL A 150 5.58 -3.37 -10.74
C VAL A 150 5.20 -4.77 -11.23
N VAL A 151 3.97 -5.23 -10.99
CA VAL A 151 3.49 -6.57 -11.38
C VAL A 151 3.48 -6.74 -12.89
N THR A 152 2.94 -5.76 -13.61
CA THR A 152 2.90 -5.81 -15.08
C THR A 152 4.31 -5.74 -15.69
N THR A 153 5.20 -4.92 -15.11
CA THR A 153 6.58 -4.82 -15.57
C THR A 153 7.35 -6.13 -15.36
N ALA A 154 7.21 -6.78 -14.20
CA ALA A 154 7.85 -8.05 -13.93
C ALA A 154 7.28 -9.18 -14.82
N THR A 155 5.97 -9.16 -15.10
CA THR A 155 5.34 -10.11 -16.01
C THR A 155 5.88 -9.97 -17.44
N LYS A 156 6.02 -8.75 -17.95
CA LYS A 156 6.62 -8.49 -19.27
C LYS A 156 8.08 -8.93 -19.34
N ALA A 157 8.82 -8.80 -18.27
CA ALA A 157 10.22 -9.24 -18.17
C ALA A 157 10.37 -10.75 -17.90
N GLN A 158 9.26 -11.50 -17.80
CA GLN A 158 9.25 -12.93 -17.45
C GLN A 158 9.86 -13.23 -16.06
N SER A 159 9.84 -12.25 -15.16
CA SER A 159 10.30 -12.36 -13.77
C SER A 159 9.15 -12.76 -12.85
N VAL A 160 8.48 -13.86 -13.19
CA VAL A 160 7.33 -14.40 -12.46
C VAL A 160 7.58 -15.86 -12.13
N VAL A 161 7.26 -16.24 -10.89
CA VAL A 161 7.27 -17.63 -10.41
C VAL A 161 5.84 -18.01 -10.07
N THR A 162 5.38 -19.14 -10.58
CA THR A 162 4.05 -19.66 -10.31
C THR A 162 4.12 -20.72 -9.22
N LEU A 163 3.26 -20.60 -8.22
CA LEU A 163 3.12 -21.57 -7.13
C LEU A 163 1.94 -22.49 -7.45
N GLY A 164 2.22 -23.73 -7.86
CA GLY A 164 1.21 -24.77 -8.03
C GLY A 164 0.73 -25.35 -6.69
N ALA A 165 -0.38 -26.10 -6.73
CA ALA A 165 -0.97 -26.67 -5.51
C ALA A 165 -0.06 -27.69 -4.77
N SER A 166 0.81 -28.38 -5.52
CA SER A 166 1.74 -29.40 -4.99
C SER A 166 3.17 -28.86 -4.80
N ASP A 167 3.44 -27.61 -5.17
CA ASP A 167 4.77 -27.04 -5.11
C ASP A 167 5.18 -26.72 -3.66
N ASN A 168 6.47 -26.92 -3.39
CA ASN A 168 7.07 -26.48 -2.14
C ASN A 168 7.28 -24.95 -2.19
N LEU A 169 6.62 -24.22 -1.29
CA LEU A 169 6.74 -22.76 -1.22
C LEU A 169 8.18 -22.30 -0.96
N TYR A 170 8.95 -23.05 -0.15
CA TYR A 170 10.33 -22.71 0.14
C TYR A 170 11.18 -22.72 -1.12
N ASP A 171 11.06 -23.78 -1.93
CA ASP A 171 11.82 -23.92 -3.19
C ASP A 171 11.44 -22.81 -4.20
N LYS A 172 10.15 -22.47 -4.29
CA LYS A 172 9.70 -21.38 -5.17
C LYS A 172 10.19 -20.00 -4.75
N ILE A 173 10.60 -19.84 -3.53
CA ILE A 173 11.15 -18.56 -3.04
C ILE A 173 12.68 -18.57 -3.13
N MET A 174 13.35 -19.64 -2.63
CA MET A 174 14.79 -19.67 -2.33
C MET A 174 15.63 -20.45 -3.34
N ALA A 175 15.05 -21.36 -4.14
CA ALA A 175 15.79 -22.18 -5.08
C ALA A 175 16.24 -21.40 -6.33
N GLU A 176 17.02 -22.04 -7.18
CA GLU A 176 17.64 -21.49 -8.40
C GLU A 176 16.62 -20.84 -9.37
N GLU A 177 15.40 -21.40 -9.48
CA GLU A 177 14.31 -20.82 -10.26
C GLU A 177 13.33 -20.02 -9.39
N GLY A 178 13.71 -19.71 -8.18
CA GLY A 178 12.89 -19.00 -7.19
C GLY A 178 12.75 -17.51 -7.47
N VAL A 179 11.90 -16.89 -6.68
CA VAL A 179 11.60 -15.45 -6.81
C VAL A 179 12.85 -14.60 -6.58
N ILE A 180 13.70 -14.98 -5.61
CA ILE A 180 14.93 -14.24 -5.29
C ILE A 180 15.93 -14.38 -6.44
N ALA A 181 16.18 -15.60 -6.90
CA ALA A 181 17.11 -15.88 -7.98
C ALA A 181 16.78 -15.13 -9.29
N LYS A 182 15.50 -14.95 -9.62
CA LYS A 182 15.10 -14.17 -10.80
C LYS A 182 15.45 -12.67 -10.72
N VAL A 183 15.49 -12.11 -9.52
CA VAL A 183 15.96 -10.73 -9.30
C VAL A 183 17.48 -10.67 -9.47
N GLU A 184 18.18 -11.64 -8.90
CA GLU A 184 19.65 -11.76 -8.99
C GLU A 184 20.12 -12.00 -10.42
N ASP A 185 19.41 -12.83 -11.21
CA ASP A 185 19.64 -13.00 -12.64
C ASP A 185 19.53 -11.68 -13.43
N SER A 186 18.72 -10.76 -12.95
CA SER A 186 18.61 -9.43 -13.53
C SER A 186 19.71 -8.47 -13.07
N GLY A 187 20.62 -8.95 -12.19
CA GLY A 187 21.74 -8.18 -11.67
C GLY A 187 21.38 -7.19 -10.57
N TYR A 188 20.31 -7.48 -9.84
CA TYR A 188 19.88 -6.72 -8.67
C TYR A 188 19.90 -7.59 -7.42
N PHE A 189 20.11 -6.98 -6.26
CA PHE A 189 20.00 -7.65 -4.98
C PHE A 189 18.64 -7.33 -4.36
N VAL A 190 18.02 -8.37 -3.78
CA VAL A 190 16.77 -8.17 -3.06
C VAL A 190 17.04 -7.44 -1.76
N ASN A 191 16.39 -6.30 -1.56
CA ASN A 191 16.48 -5.49 -0.32
C ASN A 191 15.16 -5.44 0.44
N GLY A 192 14.14 -6.12 -0.06
CA GLY A 192 12.85 -6.18 0.61
C GLY A 192 11.82 -7.05 -0.11
N HIS A 193 10.80 -7.39 0.65
CA HIS A 193 9.67 -8.19 0.17
C HIS A 193 8.37 -7.49 0.56
N MET A 194 7.38 -7.51 -0.33
CA MET A 194 6.00 -7.19 -0.04
C MET A 194 5.13 -8.41 -0.29
N ALA A 195 4.30 -8.77 0.66
CA ALA A 195 3.47 -9.96 0.54
C ALA A 195 2.08 -9.71 1.10
N ASP A 196 1.11 -10.45 0.57
CA ASP A 196 -0.23 -10.50 1.16
C ASP A 196 -0.17 -11.05 2.58
N ILE A 197 -1.06 -10.59 3.44
CA ILE A 197 -1.10 -11.01 4.85
C ILE A 197 -1.28 -12.54 5.02
N SER A 198 -1.92 -13.21 4.05
CA SER A 198 -2.07 -14.67 4.05
C SER A 198 -0.75 -15.42 3.94
N MET A 199 0.29 -14.80 3.38
CA MET A 199 1.64 -15.37 3.33
C MET A 199 2.24 -15.63 4.71
N ARG A 200 1.87 -14.83 5.72
CA ARG A 200 2.32 -15.06 7.10
C ARG A 200 1.96 -16.45 7.62
N ALA A 201 0.74 -16.90 7.32
CA ALA A 201 0.29 -18.25 7.71
C ALA A 201 1.04 -19.33 6.92
N LYS A 202 1.24 -19.14 5.62
CA LYS A 202 1.98 -20.07 4.76
C LYS A 202 3.44 -20.22 5.20
N LEU A 203 4.13 -19.10 5.48
CA LEU A 203 5.51 -19.11 5.95
C LEU A 203 5.67 -19.78 7.31
N ARG A 204 4.77 -19.51 8.27
CA ARG A 204 4.79 -20.18 9.59
C ARG A 204 4.52 -21.69 9.50
N GLY A 205 3.78 -22.11 8.47
CA GLY A 205 3.52 -23.53 8.21
C GLY A 205 4.67 -24.30 7.58
N LEU A 206 5.74 -23.61 7.12
CA LEU A 206 6.89 -24.27 6.52
C LEU A 206 7.69 -25.06 7.56
N LYS A 207 7.89 -26.34 7.28
CA LYS A 207 8.66 -27.26 8.11
C LYS A 207 9.71 -27.97 7.25
N ASP A 208 10.83 -28.33 7.87
CA ASP A 208 11.84 -29.20 7.28
C ASP A 208 11.36 -30.67 7.26
N ALA A 209 12.20 -31.57 6.73
CA ALA A 209 11.89 -32.99 6.67
C ALA A 209 11.72 -33.62 8.07
N ASP A 210 12.32 -33.03 9.08
CA ASP A 210 12.27 -33.49 10.48
C ASP A 210 11.12 -32.86 11.26
N GLY A 211 10.33 -31.99 10.61
CA GLY A 211 9.16 -31.33 11.19
C GLY A 211 9.46 -30.03 11.95
N ASN A 212 10.71 -29.57 11.94
CA ASN A 212 11.08 -28.31 12.57
C ASN A 212 10.62 -27.10 11.73
N PRO A 213 10.15 -26.02 12.34
CA PRO A 213 9.78 -24.82 11.60
C PRO A 213 11.02 -24.16 10.98
N ILE A 214 11.00 -24.00 9.65
CA ILE A 214 12.07 -23.30 8.90
C ILE A 214 12.00 -21.80 9.16
N PHE A 215 10.79 -21.26 9.18
CA PHE A 215 10.55 -19.86 9.46
C PHE A 215 10.39 -19.66 10.97
N LYS A 216 11.42 -19.15 11.61
CA LYS A 216 11.40 -18.90 13.05
C LYS A 216 10.59 -17.64 13.36
N SER A 217 9.52 -17.80 14.13
CA SER A 217 8.85 -16.69 14.79
C SER A 217 9.28 -16.68 16.26
N ASP A 218 9.80 -15.56 16.74
CA ASP A 218 10.08 -15.40 18.16
C ASP A 218 8.75 -15.27 18.91
N MET A 219 8.51 -16.15 19.89
CA MET A 219 7.29 -16.12 20.69
C MET A 219 7.37 -15.13 21.87
N GLN A 220 8.56 -14.62 22.18
CA GLN A 220 8.80 -13.74 23.33
C GLN A 220 9.14 -12.30 22.97
N GLY A 221 9.33 -11.96 21.70
CA GLY A 221 9.70 -10.65 21.22
C GLY A 221 8.79 -10.10 20.13
N ALA A 222 9.02 -8.86 19.72
CA ALA A 222 8.39 -8.29 18.53
C ALA A 222 8.80 -9.08 17.30
N THR A 223 7.86 -9.77 16.65
CA THR A 223 8.13 -10.61 15.48
C THR A 223 8.56 -9.75 14.30
N SER A 224 9.85 -9.73 14.02
CA SER A 224 10.41 -9.15 12.80
C SER A 224 10.37 -10.21 11.70
N TYR A 225 9.57 -9.96 10.66
CA TYR A 225 9.55 -10.84 9.49
C TYR A 225 10.69 -10.45 8.55
N SER A 226 11.65 -11.31 8.40
CA SER A 226 12.73 -11.20 7.42
C SER A 226 12.86 -12.50 6.63
N LEU A 227 13.18 -12.37 5.36
CA LEU A 227 13.43 -13.49 4.45
C LEU A 227 14.75 -13.21 3.75
N ASP A 228 15.68 -14.16 3.82
CA ASP A 228 17.06 -14.00 3.32
C ASP A 228 17.72 -12.68 3.77
N GLY A 229 17.59 -12.36 5.07
CA GLY A 229 18.11 -11.11 5.65
C GLY A 229 17.36 -9.84 5.27
N SER A 230 16.47 -9.88 4.29
CA SER A 230 15.70 -8.73 3.81
C SER A 230 14.34 -8.65 4.52
N PRO A 231 13.90 -7.44 4.92
CA PRO A 231 12.66 -7.27 5.67
C PRO A 231 11.43 -7.50 4.79
N MET A 232 10.42 -8.16 5.38
CA MET A 232 9.11 -8.38 4.75
C MET A 232 8.09 -7.35 5.25
N ASN A 233 7.37 -6.75 4.32
CA ASN A 233 6.23 -5.88 4.57
C ASN A 233 4.93 -6.57 4.18
N PHE A 234 3.90 -6.40 5.02
CA PHE A 234 2.55 -6.89 4.75
C PHE A 234 1.61 -5.68 4.68
N PRO A 235 1.36 -5.14 3.47
CA PRO A 235 0.43 -4.03 3.32
C PRO A 235 -0.95 -4.38 3.87
N ASN A 236 -1.49 -3.54 4.74
CA ASN A 236 -2.79 -3.74 5.38
C ASN A 236 -3.80 -2.65 4.99
N ASN A 237 -3.50 -1.88 3.96
CA ASN A 237 -4.36 -0.82 3.45
C ASN A 237 -5.39 -1.29 2.41
N GLY A 238 -5.45 -2.60 2.15
CA GLY A 238 -6.36 -3.20 1.18
C GLY A 238 -6.03 -2.91 -0.29
N ALA A 239 -4.83 -2.44 -0.58
CA ALA A 239 -4.35 -2.23 -1.95
C ALA A 239 -3.71 -3.48 -2.56
N PHE A 240 -3.28 -4.44 -1.73
CA PHE A 240 -2.57 -5.61 -2.21
C PHE A 240 -3.53 -6.66 -2.78
N ASP A 241 -3.39 -6.96 -4.08
CA ASP A 241 -4.22 -7.93 -4.79
C ASP A 241 -3.55 -9.31 -4.84
N LYS A 242 -3.98 -10.19 -3.95
CA LYS A 242 -3.47 -11.57 -3.87
C LYS A 242 -3.75 -12.43 -5.10
N SER A 243 -4.72 -12.04 -5.95
CA SER A 243 -5.02 -12.78 -7.19
C SER A 243 -3.94 -12.55 -8.25
N LYS A 244 -3.31 -11.37 -8.24
CA LYS A 244 -2.24 -11.00 -9.16
C LYS A 244 -0.85 -11.37 -8.64
N ALA A 245 -0.62 -11.24 -7.34
CA ALA A 245 0.64 -11.60 -6.69
C ALA A 245 0.43 -12.00 -5.23
N LEU A 246 1.09 -13.08 -4.78
CA LEU A 246 1.20 -13.44 -3.37
C LEU A 246 2.33 -12.69 -2.68
N MET A 247 3.44 -12.53 -3.38
CA MET A 247 4.65 -11.86 -2.89
C MET A 247 5.34 -11.16 -4.06
N ILE A 248 5.88 -10.00 -3.77
CA ILE A 248 6.74 -9.21 -4.65
C ILE A 248 8.07 -9.05 -3.94
N SER A 249 9.13 -9.52 -4.55
CA SER A 249 10.50 -9.40 -4.04
C SER A 249 11.34 -8.57 -4.99
N GLY A 250 12.26 -7.78 -4.48
CA GLY A 250 13.12 -7.00 -5.36
C GLY A 250 13.93 -5.92 -4.68
N ASP A 251 14.57 -5.13 -5.51
CA ASP A 251 15.30 -3.95 -5.10
C ASP A 251 14.39 -2.71 -5.13
N PHE A 252 13.78 -2.40 -4.00
CA PHE A 252 12.91 -1.23 -3.85
C PHE A 252 13.65 0.10 -3.96
N SER A 253 14.98 0.12 -3.89
CA SER A 253 15.76 1.34 -4.15
C SER A 253 15.67 1.78 -5.61
N GLN A 254 15.33 0.86 -6.53
CA GLN A 254 15.07 1.14 -7.93
C GLN A 254 13.66 1.73 -8.17
N LEU A 255 12.76 1.66 -7.20
CA LEU A 255 11.49 2.36 -7.27
C LEU A 255 11.70 3.77 -6.74
N VAL A 256 11.81 4.74 -7.66
CA VAL A 256 12.04 6.13 -7.30
C VAL A 256 10.75 6.93 -7.44
N TYR A 257 10.50 7.81 -6.47
CA TYR A 257 9.35 8.71 -6.52
C TYR A 257 9.73 10.12 -6.12
N SER A 258 8.96 11.07 -6.58
CA SER A 258 9.11 12.47 -6.22
C SER A 258 7.75 13.11 -5.98
N ILE A 259 7.68 13.95 -4.95
CA ILE A 259 6.48 14.66 -4.56
C ILE A 259 6.58 16.06 -5.12
N ARG A 260 5.56 16.50 -5.88
CA ARG A 260 5.43 17.88 -6.34
C ARG A 260 4.68 18.74 -5.32
N GLN A 261 3.61 18.17 -4.75
CA GLN A 261 2.79 18.82 -3.75
C GLN A 261 2.38 17.78 -2.73
N ASP A 262 2.71 18.01 -1.48
CA ASP A 262 2.26 17.18 -0.38
C ASP A 262 0.76 17.35 -0.12
N ILE A 263 0.17 16.49 0.70
CA ILE A 263 -1.26 16.52 0.98
C ILE A 263 -1.64 17.89 1.52
N THR A 264 -2.53 18.55 0.83
CA THR A 264 -3.08 19.85 1.22
C THR A 264 -4.58 19.73 1.42
N PHE A 265 -5.06 20.19 2.57
CA PHE A 265 -6.46 20.22 2.93
C PHE A 265 -7.00 21.63 2.79
N LYS A 266 -8.17 21.78 2.14
CA LYS A 266 -8.90 23.04 2.04
C LYS A 266 -10.37 22.81 2.31
N LEU A 267 -10.94 23.66 3.14
CA LEU A 267 -12.39 23.71 3.40
C LEU A 267 -13.06 24.67 2.41
N PHE A 268 -14.22 24.28 1.93
CA PHE A 268 -15.07 25.06 1.06
C PHE A 268 -16.49 25.07 1.64
N THR A 269 -17.04 26.24 1.80
CA THR A 269 -18.43 26.48 2.24
C THR A 269 -19.33 26.82 1.06
N GLU A 270 -18.74 27.14 -0.09
CA GLU A 270 -19.43 27.53 -1.31
C GLU A 270 -18.97 26.69 -2.49
N GLY A 271 -19.89 26.36 -3.39
CA GLY A 271 -19.61 25.61 -4.60
C GLY A 271 -20.58 24.47 -4.84
N VAL A 272 -20.36 23.77 -5.94
CA VAL A 272 -21.16 22.64 -6.37
C VAL A 272 -20.28 21.40 -6.45
N VAL A 273 -20.71 20.32 -5.83
CA VAL A 273 -20.12 18.98 -5.95
C VAL A 273 -20.91 18.21 -6.99
N GLN A 274 -20.23 17.71 -8.02
CA GLN A 274 -20.83 16.96 -9.12
C GLN A 274 -20.47 15.47 -9.03
N ASN A 275 -21.37 14.62 -9.49
CA ASN A 275 -21.13 13.23 -9.75
C ASN A 275 -20.24 13.05 -10.99
N THR A 276 -19.75 11.82 -11.22
CA THR A 276 -18.92 11.47 -12.38
C THR A 276 -19.64 11.63 -13.73
N ASP A 277 -20.97 11.60 -13.73
CA ASP A 277 -21.84 11.83 -14.91
C ASP A 277 -22.10 13.30 -15.21
N GLY A 278 -21.56 14.22 -14.37
CA GLY A 278 -21.76 15.68 -14.50
C GLY A 278 -23.04 16.21 -13.84
N THR A 279 -23.87 15.35 -13.26
CA THR A 279 -25.04 15.80 -12.50
C THR A 279 -24.61 16.42 -11.16
N ILE A 280 -25.38 17.41 -10.69
CA ILE A 280 -25.13 18.05 -9.40
C ILE A 280 -25.50 17.08 -8.28
N ALA A 281 -24.51 16.66 -7.48
CA ALA A 281 -24.75 15.87 -6.27
C ALA A 281 -25.18 16.77 -5.11
N TYR A 282 -24.42 17.85 -4.86
CA TYR A 282 -24.68 18.79 -3.79
C TYR A 282 -24.33 20.21 -4.24
N ASN A 283 -25.15 21.15 -3.88
CA ASN A 283 -24.80 22.57 -3.87
C ASN A 283 -24.53 22.96 -2.42
N LEU A 284 -23.27 23.23 -2.08
CA LEU A 284 -22.86 23.44 -0.70
C LEU A 284 -23.64 24.53 0.00
N MET A 285 -23.83 25.65 -0.69
CA MET A 285 -24.57 26.81 -0.15
C MET A 285 -26.06 26.53 0.02
N GLN A 286 -26.71 25.79 -0.90
CA GLN A 286 -28.16 25.51 -0.81
C GLN A 286 -28.48 24.34 0.13
N ASN A 287 -27.52 23.47 0.40
CA ASN A 287 -27.71 22.31 1.23
C ASN A 287 -27.07 22.47 2.63
N ASP A 288 -26.58 23.67 2.96
CA ASP A 288 -25.85 23.96 4.21
C ASP A 288 -24.76 22.91 4.51
N MET A 289 -23.80 22.79 3.56
CA MET A 289 -22.75 21.81 3.63
C MET A 289 -21.37 22.44 3.53
N VAL A 290 -20.41 21.86 4.24
CA VAL A 290 -19.00 22.18 4.12
C VAL A 290 -18.28 20.99 3.46
N ALA A 291 -17.43 21.26 2.48
CA ALA A 291 -16.64 20.23 1.81
C ALA A 291 -15.15 20.36 2.15
N LEU A 292 -14.54 19.26 2.60
CA LEU A 292 -13.10 19.11 2.73
C LEU A 292 -12.54 18.57 1.43
N ARG A 293 -11.68 19.33 0.75
CA ARG A 293 -10.92 18.86 -0.39
C ARG A 293 -9.48 18.58 0.02
N ALA A 294 -9.01 17.35 -0.23
CA ALA A 294 -7.62 17.00 -0.11
C ALA A 294 -7.03 16.75 -1.50
N VAL A 295 -5.82 17.23 -1.72
CA VAL A 295 -5.09 17.09 -2.99
C VAL A 295 -3.63 16.78 -2.70
N MET A 296 -3.07 15.81 -3.43
CA MET A 296 -1.66 15.47 -3.45
C MET A 296 -1.18 15.31 -4.89
N ARG A 297 0.08 15.68 -5.17
CA ARG A 297 0.70 15.48 -6.49
C ARG A 297 2.01 14.77 -6.34
N LEU A 298 2.14 13.60 -6.96
CA LEU A 298 3.37 12.82 -6.97
C LEU A 298 3.58 12.13 -8.32
N GLY A 299 4.81 11.71 -8.56
CA GLY A 299 5.16 10.87 -9.68
C GLY A 299 6.20 9.83 -9.28
N TRP A 300 6.28 8.74 -10.02
CA TRP A 300 7.21 7.66 -9.78
C TRP A 300 7.76 7.05 -11.08
N GLU A 301 8.87 6.33 -10.97
CA GLU A 301 9.50 5.65 -12.10
C GLU A 301 10.42 4.52 -11.59
N ILE A 302 10.69 3.53 -12.43
CA ILE A 302 11.76 2.55 -12.24
C ILE A 302 12.83 2.84 -13.28
N PRO A 303 13.99 3.40 -12.91
CA PRO A 303 15.06 3.76 -13.83
C PRO A 303 15.54 2.58 -14.65
N ASN A 304 15.72 1.41 -14.03
CA ASN A 304 16.23 0.19 -14.62
C ASN A 304 17.51 0.44 -15.48
N PRO A 305 18.60 0.97 -14.86
CA PRO A 305 19.85 1.26 -15.58
C PRO A 305 20.46 -0.02 -16.14
N ILE A 306 21.24 0.11 -17.23
CA ILE A 306 21.96 -1.03 -17.78
C ILE A 306 22.95 -1.58 -16.77
N ASN A 307 23.05 -2.91 -16.71
CA ASN A 307 24.10 -3.62 -15.98
C ASN A 307 24.83 -4.62 -16.90
N ALA A 308 25.97 -5.11 -16.45
CA ALA A 308 26.80 -6.02 -17.23
C ALA A 308 26.25 -7.47 -17.28
N LEU A 309 25.41 -7.85 -16.32
CA LEU A 309 24.86 -9.20 -16.21
C LEU A 309 23.74 -9.44 -17.23
N LYS A 310 22.83 -8.47 -17.34
CA LYS A 310 21.68 -8.55 -18.25
C LYS A 310 21.51 -7.26 -19.02
N THR A 311 22.08 -7.25 -20.21
CA THR A 311 22.10 -6.05 -21.07
C THR A 311 20.74 -5.78 -21.72
N ASP A 312 19.92 -6.83 -21.92
CA ASP A 312 18.58 -6.70 -22.52
C ASP A 312 17.61 -5.99 -21.56
N LYS A 313 17.25 -4.76 -21.91
CA LYS A 313 16.35 -3.88 -21.16
C LYS A 313 14.94 -4.45 -20.97
N THR A 314 14.49 -5.29 -21.92
CA THR A 314 13.14 -5.88 -21.90
C THR A 314 13.01 -7.03 -20.92
N LYS A 315 14.11 -7.73 -20.68
CA LYS A 315 14.18 -8.89 -19.78
C LYS A 315 14.73 -8.57 -18.40
N ARG A 316 15.30 -7.38 -18.24
CA ARG A 316 15.87 -6.95 -16.95
C ARG A 316 14.80 -6.27 -16.11
N CYS A 317 14.54 -6.82 -14.94
CA CYS A 317 13.58 -6.27 -13.98
C CYS A 317 14.14 -6.33 -12.56
N PRO A 318 14.08 -5.24 -11.78
CA PRO A 318 14.52 -5.25 -10.39
C PRO A 318 13.53 -5.93 -9.44
N PHE A 319 12.40 -6.41 -9.94
CA PHE A 319 11.36 -7.07 -9.18
C PHE A 319 11.01 -8.44 -9.75
N SER A 320 10.66 -9.36 -8.88
CA SER A 320 10.09 -10.65 -9.23
C SER A 320 8.83 -10.93 -8.41
N ILE A 321 7.94 -11.75 -8.93
CA ILE A 321 6.61 -11.98 -8.38
C ILE A 321 6.40 -13.46 -8.15
N LEU A 322 5.83 -13.79 -6.99
CA LEU A 322 5.23 -15.09 -6.73
C LEU A 322 3.73 -14.99 -6.99
N LYS A 323 3.22 -15.76 -7.95
CA LYS A 323 1.80 -15.83 -8.29
C LYS A 323 1.23 -17.21 -7.93
N VAL A 324 -0.04 -17.29 -7.58
CA VAL A 324 -0.74 -18.59 -7.46
C VAL A 324 -0.95 -19.15 -8.85
N GLY A 325 -0.65 -20.44 -9.04
CA GLY A 325 -1.06 -21.20 -10.22
C GLY A 325 -2.59 -21.33 -10.25
N GLU A 326 -3.14 -21.27 -11.43
CA GLU A 326 -4.56 -21.55 -11.69
C GLU A 326 -4.86 -23.03 -11.48
#